data_ee7a75d4c3728b41ca0e8ba60ba8416c
#
_entry.id   ee7a75d4c3728b41ca0e8ba60ba8416c
#
_cell.length_a   1.000
_cell.length_b   1.000
_cell.length_c   1.000
_cell.angle_alpha   90.00
_cell.angle_beta   90.00
_cell.angle_gamma   90.00
#
_symmetry.space_group_name_H-M   'P 1'
#
loop_
_entity.id
_entity.type
_entity.pdbx_description
1 polymer ?
#
loop_
_entity_poly.entity_id
_entity_poly.type
_entity_poly.pdbx_seq_one_letter_code
_entity_poly.pdbx_strand_id
1 'polypeptide(L)'
;KTWHFKAQNVRDFAFASSRKHIWDAMGVKMSNRTVLAMSFYPKEANPLWEKYSTKVVAHTLKTYSKYTFDYPYPVAISVHGDRIGMEYPMICFNYGKPEPDGTYSAATKYGMISVIIHEVGHNYFPMIVNSDERNWTWMDEGLNTFLQYLTEQEWEKDYPSRRGPAYLITDYMKTDKNQQTPIMTNSESIANAEFGNNGYGKPATALNILRETILGRELFDFAFKQYSQRWMFKHPTPADFFRTMEDASGTDLDWFWRGWFFTTDHVDIAIDGVKYFRIDSKNPSIEKPLAAKERQQTKDAFIGNQRNKIAIKTTWADKDPDVKDFYNEYNEFAVDAIDEAEFKQYLDNLGDELKYYYDKNRKYYEISFSNKGGLVMPIILKFTFEDGSEEVQYIPAEIWQVNNYKISKVFFFDKAVKSVELDPYLETADTDRSNNYYPAIIETSKFELFKQRSGGGENPMQRQKRAEKMK
;
A
#
# COMPACT_ATOMS: atom_id res chain seq x y z
N LYS A 1 10.02 -52.76 -19.01
CA LYS A 1 9.80 -52.55 -17.58
C LYS A 1 8.53 -51.69 -17.41
N THR A 2 7.65 -52.09 -16.51
CA THR A 2 6.46 -51.33 -16.15
C THR A 2 6.72 -50.59 -14.85
N TRP A 3 6.35 -49.30 -14.79
CA TRP A 3 6.44 -48.49 -13.59
C TRP A 3 5.02 -48.26 -13.06
N HIS A 4 4.83 -48.41 -11.77
CA HIS A 4 3.58 -48.15 -11.08
C HIS A 4 3.79 -46.99 -10.10
N PHE A 5 2.99 -45.95 -10.27
CA PHE A 5 2.96 -44.83 -9.37
C PHE A 5 1.63 -44.82 -8.62
N LYS A 6 1.64 -44.38 -7.35
CA LYS A 6 0.47 -44.26 -6.52
C LYS A 6 0.53 -42.95 -5.74
N ALA A 7 -0.54 -42.18 -5.83
CA ALA A 7 -0.76 -40.98 -5.05
C ALA A 7 -2.12 -41.02 -4.37
N GLN A 8 -2.24 -40.49 -3.18
CA GLN A 8 -3.48 -40.45 -2.40
C GLN A 8 -3.90 -39.02 -2.16
N ASN A 9 -5.21 -38.73 -2.13
CA ASN A 9 -5.81 -37.43 -1.88
C ASN A 9 -5.29 -36.34 -2.84
N VAL A 10 -5.22 -36.67 -4.13
CA VAL A 10 -4.82 -35.80 -5.21
C VAL A 10 -5.96 -35.58 -6.18
N ARG A 11 -6.05 -34.39 -6.77
CA ARG A 11 -7.08 -34.03 -7.73
C ARG A 11 -6.75 -34.47 -9.16
N ASP A 12 -5.47 -34.55 -9.47
CA ASP A 12 -4.92 -34.98 -10.75
C ASP A 12 -3.52 -35.57 -10.57
N PHE A 13 -2.87 -35.93 -11.66
CA PHE A 13 -1.57 -36.59 -11.62
C PHE A 13 -0.71 -36.24 -12.83
N ALA A 14 0.55 -35.86 -12.57
CA ALA A 14 1.53 -35.64 -13.61
C ALA A 14 2.81 -36.44 -13.35
N PHE A 15 3.60 -36.64 -14.39
CA PHE A 15 4.93 -37.23 -14.28
C PHE A 15 5.89 -36.63 -15.32
N ALA A 16 7.18 -36.68 -15.03
CA ALA A 16 8.24 -36.28 -15.94
C ALA A 16 9.21 -37.43 -16.18
N SER A 17 9.79 -37.51 -17.38
CA SER A 17 10.84 -38.47 -17.73
C SER A 17 11.91 -37.85 -18.60
N SER A 18 13.15 -37.98 -18.21
CA SER A 18 14.30 -37.51 -18.99
C SER A 18 15.55 -38.37 -18.72
N ARG A 19 16.37 -38.55 -19.73
CA ARG A 19 17.70 -39.16 -19.58
C ARG A 19 18.82 -38.15 -19.35
N LYS A 20 18.47 -36.83 -19.31
CA LYS A 20 19.43 -35.71 -19.23
C LYS A 20 19.34 -34.92 -17.93
N HIS A 21 18.34 -35.24 -17.11
CA HIS A 21 18.16 -34.49 -15.87
C HIS A 21 19.16 -34.90 -14.79
N ILE A 22 19.73 -33.91 -14.15
CA ILE A 22 20.38 -34.02 -12.86
C ILE A 22 19.28 -34.09 -11.81
N TRP A 23 19.43 -34.95 -10.83
CA TRP A 23 18.58 -35.04 -9.68
C TRP A 23 19.27 -34.48 -8.45
N ASP A 24 18.64 -33.52 -7.79
CA ASP A 24 19.06 -32.96 -6.51
C ASP A 24 17.93 -33.10 -5.52
N ALA A 25 18.24 -33.41 -4.24
CA ALA A 25 17.25 -33.67 -3.23
C ALA A 25 17.75 -33.32 -1.82
N MET A 26 16.84 -32.89 -0.96
CA MET A 26 17.09 -32.72 0.45
C MET A 26 15.87 -33.06 1.32
N GLY A 27 16.10 -33.54 2.55
CA GLY A 27 15.05 -33.75 3.54
C GLY A 27 14.63 -32.45 4.20
N VAL A 28 13.33 -32.21 4.27
CA VAL A 28 12.73 -31.07 4.98
C VAL A 28 11.97 -31.61 6.18
N LYS A 29 12.45 -31.33 7.38
CA LYS A 29 11.78 -31.74 8.61
C LYS A 29 10.53 -30.88 8.82
N MET A 30 9.38 -31.52 8.86
CA MET A 30 8.09 -30.98 9.28
C MET A 30 7.77 -31.47 10.70
N SER A 31 6.62 -31.09 11.27
CA SER A 31 6.26 -31.48 12.64
C SER A 31 6.26 -33.00 12.86
N ASN A 32 5.64 -33.77 11.95
CA ASN A 32 5.40 -35.20 12.12
C ASN A 32 6.09 -36.09 11.09
N ARG A 33 6.82 -35.51 10.12
CA ARG A 33 7.47 -36.26 9.04
C ARG A 33 8.66 -35.52 8.46
N THR A 34 9.43 -36.21 7.63
CA THR A 34 10.38 -35.59 6.72
C THR A 34 9.80 -35.64 5.30
N VAL A 35 9.72 -34.49 4.63
CA VAL A 35 9.33 -34.34 3.23
C VAL A 35 10.57 -34.29 2.37
N LEU A 36 10.58 -34.93 1.23
CA LEU A 36 11.67 -34.82 0.25
C LEU A 36 11.40 -33.65 -0.70
N ALA A 37 12.21 -32.60 -0.59
CA ALA A 37 12.30 -31.54 -1.58
C ALA A 37 13.25 -31.99 -2.69
N MET A 38 12.79 -31.97 -3.94
CA MET A 38 13.56 -32.47 -5.09
C MET A 38 13.54 -31.49 -6.24
N SER A 39 14.61 -31.53 -7.04
CA SER A 39 14.69 -30.80 -8.31
C SER A 39 15.27 -31.70 -9.40
N PHE A 40 14.70 -31.59 -10.60
CA PHE A 40 15.17 -32.27 -11.80
C PHE A 40 15.40 -31.26 -12.92
N TYR A 41 16.64 -31.13 -13.38
CA TYR A 41 17.01 -30.11 -14.35
C TYR A 41 18.17 -30.54 -15.25
N PRO A 42 18.26 -30.04 -16.49
CA PRO A 42 19.37 -30.35 -17.39
C PRO A 42 20.63 -29.57 -16.98
N LYS A 43 21.79 -30.05 -17.40
CA LYS A 43 23.08 -29.40 -17.10
C LYS A 43 23.15 -27.94 -17.57
N GLU A 44 22.40 -27.59 -18.62
CA GLU A 44 22.31 -26.25 -19.19
C GLU A 44 21.60 -25.24 -18.27
N ALA A 45 20.92 -25.73 -17.25
CA ALA A 45 20.30 -24.89 -16.22
C ALA A 45 21.27 -24.47 -15.11
N ASN A 46 22.48 -25.06 -15.09
CA ASN A 46 23.54 -24.69 -14.15
C ASN A 46 24.30 -23.41 -14.60
N PRO A 47 24.80 -22.61 -13.63
CA PRO A 47 24.86 -22.88 -12.18
C PRO A 47 23.60 -22.50 -11.39
N LEU A 48 22.56 -21.98 -12.05
CA LEU A 48 21.40 -21.37 -11.41
C LEU A 48 20.57 -22.39 -10.62
N TRP A 49 20.22 -23.53 -11.25
CA TRP A 49 19.41 -24.56 -10.63
C TRP A 49 20.09 -25.30 -9.50
N GLU A 50 21.34 -25.70 -9.67
CA GLU A 50 22.15 -26.34 -8.64
C GLU A 50 22.27 -25.48 -7.38
N LYS A 51 22.40 -24.17 -7.56
CA LYS A 51 22.59 -23.24 -6.45
C LYS A 51 21.30 -22.99 -5.66
N TYR A 52 20.14 -22.93 -6.32
CA TYR A 52 18.91 -22.41 -5.71
C TYR A 52 17.75 -23.39 -5.67
N SER A 53 17.49 -24.17 -6.73
CA SER A 53 16.21 -24.83 -6.96
C SER A 53 15.69 -25.65 -5.77
N THR A 54 16.39 -26.69 -5.34
CA THR A 54 15.96 -27.55 -4.25
C THR A 54 15.83 -26.82 -2.91
N LYS A 55 16.70 -25.81 -2.68
CA LYS A 55 16.64 -24.97 -1.48
C LYS A 55 15.39 -24.10 -1.47
N VAL A 56 14.98 -23.60 -2.63
CA VAL A 56 13.74 -22.81 -2.78
C VAL A 56 12.53 -23.70 -2.51
N VAL A 57 12.48 -24.92 -3.06
CA VAL A 57 11.43 -25.91 -2.73
C VAL A 57 11.33 -26.11 -1.21
N ALA A 58 12.48 -26.38 -0.56
CA ALA A 58 12.52 -26.59 0.89
C ALA A 58 12.09 -25.36 1.70
N HIS A 59 12.48 -24.18 1.27
CA HIS A 59 12.08 -22.91 1.90
C HIS A 59 10.57 -22.69 1.76
N THR A 60 10.02 -22.90 0.57
CA THR A 60 8.57 -22.75 0.30
C THR A 60 7.75 -23.66 1.21
N LEU A 61 8.13 -24.92 1.32
CA LEU A 61 7.42 -25.87 2.20
C LEU A 61 7.40 -25.39 3.66
N LYS A 62 8.50 -24.84 4.17
CA LYS A 62 8.57 -24.32 5.54
C LYS A 62 7.72 -23.09 5.73
N THR A 63 7.83 -22.11 4.82
CA THR A 63 7.14 -20.85 4.95
C THR A 63 5.62 -21.00 4.77
N TYR A 64 5.19 -21.71 3.75
CA TYR A 64 3.75 -21.97 3.56
C TYR A 64 3.16 -22.76 4.74
N SER A 65 3.88 -23.77 5.26
CA SER A 65 3.42 -24.50 6.44
C SER A 65 3.31 -23.65 7.70
N LYS A 66 4.16 -22.65 7.86
CA LYS A 66 4.09 -21.68 8.96
C LYS A 66 2.77 -20.90 8.94
N TYR A 67 2.33 -20.46 7.77
CA TYR A 67 1.13 -19.63 7.59
C TYR A 67 -0.16 -20.41 7.41
N THR A 68 -0.09 -21.72 7.11
CA THR A 68 -1.25 -22.57 6.79
C THR A 68 -1.32 -23.83 7.66
N PHE A 69 -0.82 -24.93 7.16
CA PHE A 69 -0.76 -26.27 7.78
C PHE A 69 0.51 -26.99 7.34
N ASP A 70 0.96 -27.98 8.12
CA ASP A 70 2.09 -28.81 7.74
C ASP A 70 1.82 -29.52 6.40
N TYR A 71 2.79 -29.47 5.50
CA TYR A 71 2.69 -30.11 4.19
C TYR A 71 2.41 -31.61 4.33
N PRO A 72 1.27 -32.12 3.82
CA PRO A 72 0.84 -33.49 4.12
C PRO A 72 1.42 -34.55 3.18
N TYR A 73 1.97 -34.16 2.03
CA TYR A 73 2.51 -35.09 1.05
C TYR A 73 3.96 -35.48 1.36
N PRO A 74 4.44 -36.64 0.84
CA PRO A 74 5.78 -37.12 1.12
C PRO A 74 6.88 -36.41 0.33
N VAL A 75 6.54 -35.77 -0.79
CA VAL A 75 7.50 -35.12 -1.69
C VAL A 75 6.96 -33.80 -2.24
N ALA A 76 7.86 -32.91 -2.62
CA ALA A 76 7.60 -31.76 -3.48
C ALA A 76 8.72 -31.66 -4.50
N ILE A 77 8.35 -31.63 -5.78
CA ILE A 77 9.28 -31.82 -6.90
C ILE A 77 9.18 -30.61 -7.84
N SER A 78 10.31 -29.98 -8.13
CA SER A 78 10.45 -28.95 -9.16
C SER A 78 11.19 -29.53 -10.37
N VAL A 79 10.54 -29.52 -11.53
CA VAL A 79 11.11 -30.02 -12.79
C VAL A 79 11.35 -28.85 -13.73
N HIS A 80 12.55 -28.78 -14.31
CA HIS A 80 12.85 -27.78 -15.31
C HIS A 80 12.10 -28.05 -16.61
N GLY A 81 11.33 -27.08 -17.08
CA GLY A 81 10.68 -27.05 -18.39
C GLY A 81 11.11 -25.82 -19.21
N ASP A 82 10.76 -25.76 -20.49
CA ASP A 82 11.06 -24.61 -21.34
C ASP A 82 9.92 -23.59 -21.27
N ARG A 83 10.19 -22.42 -20.72
CA ARG A 83 9.29 -21.25 -20.63
C ARG A 83 7.93 -21.58 -20.00
N ILE A 84 7.92 -22.35 -18.92
CA ILE A 84 6.73 -22.82 -18.23
C ILE A 84 6.80 -22.48 -16.75
N GLY A 85 5.66 -22.15 -16.17
CA GLY A 85 5.28 -22.27 -14.76
C GLY A 85 3.99 -23.04 -14.75
N MET A 86 3.93 -24.20 -14.08
CA MET A 86 2.74 -25.04 -14.04
C MET A 86 2.78 -26.00 -12.86
N GLU A 87 1.73 -25.99 -12.10
CA GLU A 87 1.54 -26.78 -10.90
C GLU A 87 0.82 -28.12 -11.17
N TYR A 88 1.17 -29.11 -10.37
CA TYR A 88 0.44 -30.36 -10.17
C TYR A 88 0.67 -30.86 -8.74
N PRO A 89 -0.17 -31.76 -8.22
CA PRO A 89 0.07 -32.33 -6.89
C PRO A 89 1.46 -32.96 -6.79
N MET A 90 2.27 -32.47 -5.86
CA MET A 90 3.63 -32.92 -5.55
C MET A 90 4.69 -32.71 -6.64
N ILE A 91 4.35 -32.29 -7.85
CA ILE A 91 5.29 -32.03 -8.94
C ILE A 91 4.86 -30.76 -9.69
N CYS A 92 5.80 -29.86 -9.91
CA CYS A 92 5.59 -28.66 -10.70
C CYS A 92 6.67 -28.49 -11.76
N PHE A 93 6.36 -27.70 -12.78
CA PHE A 93 7.27 -27.41 -13.90
C PHE A 93 7.64 -25.95 -13.88
N ASN A 94 8.95 -25.67 -13.93
CA ASN A 94 9.48 -24.32 -13.73
C ASN A 94 10.52 -23.98 -14.78
N TYR A 95 10.64 -22.70 -15.09
CA TYR A 95 11.65 -22.20 -16.00
C TYR A 95 12.65 -21.26 -15.29
N GLY A 96 13.86 -21.32 -15.76
CA GLY A 96 14.94 -20.40 -15.40
C GLY A 96 16.24 -20.91 -15.99
N LYS A 97 16.81 -20.18 -16.95
CA LYS A 97 18.00 -20.61 -17.66
C LYS A 97 19.02 -19.48 -17.69
N PRO A 98 20.27 -19.77 -17.31
CA PRO A 98 21.37 -18.81 -17.48
C PRO A 98 21.72 -18.65 -18.97
N GLU A 99 22.54 -17.65 -19.27
CA GLU A 99 23.16 -17.50 -20.58
C GLU A 99 24.15 -18.65 -20.86
N PRO A 100 24.51 -18.92 -22.14
CA PRO A 100 25.44 -20.00 -22.49
C PRO A 100 26.80 -19.91 -21.80
N ASP A 101 27.22 -18.73 -21.38
CA ASP A 101 28.48 -18.49 -20.64
C ASP A 101 28.34 -18.69 -19.12
N GLY A 102 27.18 -19.18 -18.66
CA GLY A 102 26.84 -19.40 -17.24
C GLY A 102 26.48 -18.15 -16.46
N THR A 103 26.46 -16.97 -17.08
CA THR A 103 26.00 -15.73 -16.44
C THR A 103 24.48 -15.61 -16.47
N TYR A 104 23.91 -14.80 -15.60
CA TYR A 104 22.47 -14.52 -15.57
C TYR A 104 22.20 -13.11 -15.03
N SER A 105 21.06 -12.56 -15.41
CA SER A 105 20.56 -11.31 -14.87
C SER A 105 19.89 -11.51 -13.51
N ALA A 106 19.73 -10.42 -12.75
CA ALA A 106 18.91 -10.43 -11.54
C ALA A 106 17.46 -10.87 -11.86
N ALA A 107 16.89 -10.42 -12.97
CA ALA A 107 15.57 -10.83 -13.43
C ALA A 107 15.47 -12.34 -13.67
N THR A 108 16.52 -12.97 -14.22
CA THR A 108 16.57 -14.42 -14.41
C THR A 108 16.66 -15.17 -13.08
N LYS A 109 17.53 -14.70 -12.16
CA LYS A 109 17.67 -15.30 -10.81
C LYS A 109 16.34 -15.25 -10.04
N TYR A 110 15.85 -14.05 -9.85
CA TYR A 110 14.65 -13.84 -9.03
C TYR A 110 13.38 -14.36 -9.72
N GLY A 111 13.30 -14.30 -11.05
CA GLY A 111 12.21 -14.91 -11.80
C GLY A 111 12.14 -16.43 -11.62
N MET A 112 13.27 -17.13 -11.60
CA MET A 112 13.30 -18.57 -11.32
C MET A 112 12.93 -18.87 -9.86
N ILE A 113 13.47 -18.12 -8.91
CA ILE A 113 13.14 -18.31 -7.49
C ILE A 113 11.64 -18.09 -7.27
N SER A 114 11.08 -17.00 -7.80
CA SER A 114 9.67 -16.65 -7.68
C SER A 114 8.76 -17.72 -8.30
N VAL A 115 9.07 -18.22 -9.50
CA VAL A 115 8.23 -19.26 -10.12
C VAL A 115 8.29 -20.57 -9.35
N ILE A 116 9.43 -20.98 -8.82
CA ILE A 116 9.51 -22.19 -7.99
C ILE A 116 8.70 -22.03 -6.70
N ILE A 117 8.77 -20.86 -6.04
CA ILE A 117 7.95 -20.58 -4.86
C ILE A 117 6.47 -20.68 -5.22
N HIS A 118 6.07 -20.06 -6.34
CA HIS A 118 4.69 -20.03 -6.81
C HIS A 118 4.16 -21.43 -7.10
N GLU A 119 4.83 -22.17 -7.96
CA GLU A 119 4.35 -23.50 -8.39
C GLU A 119 4.37 -24.54 -7.25
N VAL A 120 5.35 -24.49 -6.37
CA VAL A 120 5.36 -25.35 -5.17
C VAL A 120 4.26 -24.92 -4.20
N GLY A 121 3.98 -23.62 -4.11
CA GLY A 121 2.92 -23.05 -3.28
C GLY A 121 1.53 -23.55 -3.65
N HIS A 122 1.28 -23.77 -4.93
CA HIS A 122 0.01 -24.32 -5.42
C HIS A 122 -0.35 -25.70 -4.83
N ASN A 123 0.59 -26.43 -4.26
CA ASN A 123 0.23 -27.61 -3.46
C ASN A 123 -0.71 -27.30 -2.29
N TYR A 124 -0.64 -26.06 -1.75
CA TYR A 124 -1.52 -25.62 -0.68
C TYR A 124 -2.83 -25.05 -1.25
N PHE A 125 -2.75 -24.23 -2.28
CA PHE A 125 -3.85 -23.60 -3.01
C PHE A 125 -3.59 -23.73 -4.52
N PRO A 126 -4.37 -24.46 -5.34
CA PRO A 126 -5.65 -25.11 -5.01
C PRO A 126 -5.55 -26.62 -4.73
N MET A 127 -4.34 -27.23 -4.68
CA MET A 127 -4.27 -28.70 -4.65
C MET A 127 -4.84 -29.31 -3.36
N ILE A 128 -4.60 -28.70 -2.20
CA ILE A 128 -5.07 -29.20 -0.90
C ILE A 128 -6.31 -28.46 -0.43
N VAL A 129 -6.29 -27.13 -0.41
CA VAL A 129 -7.49 -26.30 -0.26
C VAL A 129 -8.05 -26.10 -1.66
N ASN A 130 -8.95 -26.99 -2.04
CA ASN A 130 -9.30 -27.26 -3.44
C ASN A 130 -10.47 -26.40 -3.92
N SER A 131 -10.21 -25.12 -4.18
CA SER A 131 -11.20 -24.21 -4.78
C SER A 131 -11.46 -24.52 -6.26
N ASP A 132 -12.60 -24.05 -6.78
CA ASP A 132 -12.96 -24.14 -8.19
C ASP A 132 -12.27 -23.04 -8.99
N GLU A 133 -11.09 -23.32 -9.51
CA GLU A 133 -10.25 -22.37 -10.26
C GLU A 133 -10.88 -21.96 -11.60
N ARG A 134 -11.73 -22.80 -12.19
CA ARG A 134 -12.43 -22.45 -13.42
C ARG A 134 -13.49 -21.37 -13.24
N ASN A 135 -14.03 -21.26 -12.03
CA ASN A 135 -14.92 -20.17 -11.67
C ASN A 135 -14.19 -19.02 -11.00
N TRP A 136 -13.18 -19.32 -10.17
CA TRP A 136 -12.57 -18.35 -9.26
C TRP A 136 -11.03 -18.41 -9.30
N THR A 137 -10.42 -17.90 -10.37
CA THR A 137 -8.96 -17.84 -10.54
C THR A 137 -8.25 -17.23 -9.33
N TRP A 138 -8.83 -16.21 -8.70
CA TRP A 138 -8.20 -15.54 -7.58
C TRP A 138 -8.03 -16.41 -6.31
N MET A 139 -8.86 -17.45 -6.15
CA MET A 139 -8.74 -18.39 -5.02
C MET A 139 -7.61 -19.40 -5.21
N ASP A 140 -7.20 -19.60 -6.42
CA ASP A 140 -6.02 -20.33 -6.84
C ASP A 140 -4.82 -19.39 -6.83
N GLU A 141 -4.73 -18.53 -7.80
CA GLU A 141 -3.58 -17.69 -8.10
C GLU A 141 -3.37 -16.56 -7.09
N GLY A 142 -4.45 -15.94 -6.64
CA GLY A 142 -4.38 -14.79 -5.74
C GLY A 142 -3.96 -15.17 -4.32
N LEU A 143 -4.53 -16.24 -3.76
CA LEU A 143 -4.12 -16.73 -2.44
C LEU A 143 -2.68 -17.23 -2.47
N ASN A 144 -2.30 -17.92 -3.53
CA ASN A 144 -0.94 -18.41 -3.73
C ASN A 144 0.05 -17.25 -3.92
N THR A 145 -0.27 -16.23 -4.74
CA THR A 145 0.59 -15.05 -4.95
C THR A 145 0.79 -14.26 -3.65
N PHE A 146 -0.23 -14.18 -2.79
CA PHE A 146 -0.07 -13.56 -1.47
C PHE A 146 0.98 -14.29 -0.61
N LEU A 147 0.89 -15.63 -0.51
CA LEU A 147 1.89 -16.41 0.23
C LEU A 147 3.25 -16.45 -0.46
N GLN A 148 3.28 -16.43 -1.79
CA GLN A 148 4.53 -16.25 -2.55
C GLN A 148 5.25 -14.99 -2.10
N TYR A 149 4.56 -13.85 -2.02
CA TYR A 149 5.15 -12.59 -1.56
C TYR A 149 5.76 -12.74 -0.15
N LEU A 150 5.04 -13.31 0.81
CA LEU A 150 5.58 -13.54 2.15
C LEU A 150 6.82 -14.46 2.12
N THR A 151 6.80 -15.49 1.29
CA THR A 151 7.91 -16.43 1.14
C THR A 151 9.14 -15.79 0.50
N GLU A 152 8.94 -14.93 -0.48
CA GLU A 152 10.00 -14.13 -1.11
C GLU A 152 10.67 -13.20 -0.09
N GLN A 153 9.89 -12.52 0.76
CA GLN A 153 10.42 -11.64 1.81
C GLN A 153 11.18 -12.40 2.92
N GLU A 154 10.82 -13.67 3.17
CA GLU A 154 11.55 -14.55 4.09
C GLU A 154 12.77 -15.24 3.44
N TRP A 155 12.89 -15.22 2.11
CA TRP A 155 14.03 -15.78 1.40
C TRP A 155 15.26 -14.89 1.45
N GLU A 156 15.11 -13.61 1.15
CA GLU A 156 16.21 -12.65 1.07
C GLU A 156 15.68 -11.25 1.44
N LYS A 157 16.45 -10.51 2.26
CA LYS A 157 16.09 -9.13 2.60
C LYS A 157 16.03 -8.26 1.33
N ASP A 158 15.02 -7.41 1.28
CA ASP A 158 14.75 -6.52 0.13
C ASP A 158 14.55 -7.28 -1.19
N TYR A 159 13.95 -8.48 -1.12
CA TYR A 159 13.64 -9.27 -2.31
C TYR A 159 12.80 -8.47 -3.30
N PRO A 160 13.16 -8.44 -4.60
CA PRO A 160 12.47 -7.62 -5.59
C PRO A 160 11.16 -8.26 -6.07
N SER A 161 10.20 -8.39 -5.17
CA SER A 161 8.87 -8.93 -5.46
C SER A 161 8.14 -8.08 -6.50
N ARG A 162 7.45 -8.74 -7.42
CA ARG A 162 6.68 -8.07 -8.48
C ARG A 162 5.23 -7.83 -8.12
N ARG A 163 4.71 -8.49 -7.08
CA ARG A 163 3.32 -8.44 -6.61
C ARG A 163 3.31 -8.45 -5.09
N GLY A 164 2.22 -8.04 -4.49
CA GLY A 164 2.03 -8.02 -3.03
C GLY A 164 1.97 -6.61 -2.45
N PRO A 165 3.03 -5.80 -2.51
CA PRO A 165 3.00 -4.43 -2.00
C PRO A 165 1.95 -3.55 -2.65
N ALA A 166 1.28 -2.71 -1.84
CA ALA A 166 0.17 -1.87 -2.29
C ALA A 166 0.54 -0.97 -3.47
N TYR A 167 1.72 -0.36 -3.45
CA TYR A 167 2.18 0.55 -4.50
C TYR A 167 2.42 -0.12 -5.87
N LEU A 168 2.54 -1.44 -5.95
CA LEU A 168 2.78 -2.15 -7.22
C LEU A 168 1.52 -2.36 -8.05
N ILE A 169 0.32 -2.24 -7.48
CA ILE A 169 -0.95 -2.44 -8.19
C ILE A 169 -1.54 -1.13 -8.72
N THR A 170 -1.04 0.02 -8.29
CA THR A 170 -1.63 1.34 -8.58
C THR A 170 -1.74 1.63 -10.08
N ASP A 171 -0.72 1.26 -10.86
CA ASP A 171 -0.74 1.47 -12.32
C ASP A 171 -1.86 0.69 -13.02
N TYR A 172 -2.13 -0.54 -12.56
CA TYR A 172 -3.26 -1.32 -13.07
C TYR A 172 -4.60 -0.71 -12.61
N MET A 173 -4.72 -0.34 -11.34
CA MET A 173 -5.99 0.14 -10.78
C MET A 173 -6.46 1.47 -11.39
N LYS A 174 -5.56 2.31 -11.91
CA LYS A 174 -5.92 3.57 -12.58
C LYS A 174 -6.13 3.45 -14.10
N THR A 175 -5.99 2.25 -14.68
CA THR A 175 -6.27 2.05 -16.11
C THR A 175 -7.75 2.21 -16.43
N ASP A 176 -8.08 2.26 -17.72
CA ASP A 176 -9.47 2.42 -18.20
C ASP A 176 -10.38 1.34 -17.59
N LYS A 177 -11.42 1.77 -16.90
CA LYS A 177 -12.42 0.90 -16.25
C LYS A 177 -13.11 -0.07 -17.23
N ASN A 178 -13.22 0.29 -18.51
CA ASN A 178 -13.76 -0.59 -19.55
C ASN A 178 -12.83 -1.77 -19.90
N GLN A 179 -11.60 -1.73 -19.44
CA GLN A 179 -10.59 -2.78 -19.63
C GLN A 179 -10.35 -3.60 -18.35
N GLN A 180 -11.14 -3.37 -17.33
CA GLN A 180 -11.03 -4.06 -16.04
C GLN A 180 -12.32 -4.82 -15.72
N THR A 181 -12.16 -5.94 -15.02
CA THR A 181 -13.27 -6.69 -14.42
C THR A 181 -13.05 -6.85 -12.92
N PRO A 182 -14.13 -6.96 -12.12
CA PRO A 182 -14.01 -7.30 -10.70
C PRO A 182 -13.23 -8.61 -10.50
N ILE A 183 -12.54 -8.77 -9.36
CA ILE A 183 -11.87 -10.04 -9.00
C ILE A 183 -12.86 -11.21 -9.02
N MET A 184 -14.12 -10.97 -8.60
CA MET A 184 -15.20 -11.96 -8.59
C MET A 184 -15.81 -12.24 -9.97
N THR A 185 -15.07 -11.99 -11.03
CA THR A 185 -15.44 -12.38 -12.40
C THR A 185 -15.11 -13.84 -12.63
N ASN A 186 -15.99 -14.55 -13.33
CA ASN A 186 -15.72 -15.94 -13.78
C ASN A 186 -14.43 -15.98 -14.59
N SER A 187 -13.57 -16.95 -14.31
CA SER A 187 -12.22 -17.06 -14.88
C SER A 187 -12.18 -17.00 -16.42
N GLU A 188 -13.16 -17.63 -17.08
CA GLU A 188 -13.24 -17.65 -18.55
C GLU A 188 -13.69 -16.31 -19.16
N SER A 189 -14.18 -15.40 -18.34
CA SER A 189 -14.64 -14.05 -18.75
C SER A 189 -13.60 -12.96 -18.52
N ILE A 190 -12.47 -13.27 -17.91
CA ILE A 190 -11.38 -12.32 -17.68
C ILE A 190 -10.58 -12.17 -18.97
N ALA A 191 -10.40 -10.94 -19.44
CA ALA A 191 -9.60 -10.67 -20.63
C ALA A 191 -8.12 -11.00 -20.40
N ASN A 192 -7.45 -11.59 -21.39
CA ASN A 192 -6.04 -12.01 -21.29
C ASN A 192 -5.10 -10.87 -20.86
N ALA A 193 -5.37 -9.64 -21.29
CA ALA A 193 -4.54 -8.48 -20.99
C ALA A 193 -4.54 -8.11 -19.50
N GLU A 194 -5.62 -8.40 -18.77
CA GLU A 194 -5.77 -8.08 -17.35
C GLU A 194 -5.60 -9.31 -16.43
N PHE A 195 -5.61 -10.53 -16.99
CA PHE A 195 -5.64 -11.78 -16.24
C PHE A 195 -4.58 -11.83 -15.12
N GLY A 196 -3.34 -11.44 -15.43
CA GLY A 196 -2.25 -11.42 -14.46
C GLY A 196 -2.43 -10.43 -13.29
N ASN A 197 -3.18 -9.34 -13.50
CA ASN A 197 -3.50 -8.41 -12.42
C ASN A 197 -4.79 -8.78 -11.70
N ASN A 198 -5.80 -9.21 -12.43
CA ASN A 198 -7.10 -9.61 -11.86
C ASN A 198 -6.99 -10.87 -11.01
N GLY A 199 -6.42 -11.95 -11.55
CA GLY A 199 -6.32 -13.24 -10.86
C GLY A 199 -5.21 -13.29 -9.80
N TYR A 200 -4.10 -12.61 -10.02
CA TYR A 200 -2.88 -12.68 -9.19
C TYR A 200 -2.63 -11.42 -8.37
N GLY A 201 -2.39 -10.30 -9.06
CA GLY A 201 -1.84 -9.08 -8.45
C GLY A 201 -2.81 -8.38 -7.49
N LYS A 202 -4.01 -8.05 -7.96
CA LYS A 202 -5.00 -7.30 -7.18
C LYS A 202 -5.47 -8.07 -5.94
N PRO A 203 -5.83 -9.38 -6.02
CA PRO A 203 -6.20 -10.14 -4.82
C PRO A 203 -5.05 -10.30 -3.84
N ALA A 204 -3.83 -10.56 -4.29
CA ALA A 204 -2.66 -10.65 -3.41
C ALA A 204 -2.37 -9.33 -2.70
N THR A 205 -2.51 -8.20 -3.40
CA THR A 205 -2.38 -6.87 -2.82
C THR A 205 -3.48 -6.59 -1.80
N ALA A 206 -4.74 -6.93 -2.11
CA ALA A 206 -5.85 -6.78 -1.17
C ALA A 206 -5.59 -7.54 0.14
N LEU A 207 -5.12 -8.79 0.05
CA LEU A 207 -4.78 -9.59 1.23
C LEU A 207 -3.60 -9.01 2.01
N ASN A 208 -2.61 -8.47 1.31
CA ASN A 208 -1.48 -7.82 1.95
C ASN A 208 -1.89 -6.54 2.70
N ILE A 209 -2.75 -5.72 2.11
CA ILE A 209 -3.33 -4.54 2.77
C ILE A 209 -4.16 -4.96 3.98
N LEU A 210 -4.98 -6.00 3.84
CA LEU A 210 -5.76 -6.53 4.94
C LEU A 210 -4.87 -6.98 6.11
N ARG A 211 -3.73 -7.61 5.80
CA ARG A 211 -2.74 -8.07 6.76
C ARG A 211 -1.96 -6.92 7.42
N GLU A 212 -1.48 -5.96 6.63
CA GLU A 212 -0.56 -4.93 7.14
C GLU A 212 -1.30 -3.75 7.76
N THR A 213 -2.47 -3.37 7.21
CA THR A 213 -3.14 -2.10 7.51
C THR A 213 -4.46 -2.27 8.26
N ILE A 214 -5.27 -3.26 7.91
CA ILE A 214 -6.65 -3.37 8.44
C ILE A 214 -6.70 -4.23 9.71
N LEU A 215 -6.24 -5.48 9.64
CA LEU A 215 -6.29 -6.44 10.75
C LEU A 215 -5.01 -6.46 11.59
N GLY A 216 -3.88 -6.10 10.97
CA GLY A 216 -2.56 -6.37 11.55
C GLY A 216 -2.13 -7.83 11.33
N ARG A 217 -0.81 -8.04 11.36
CA ARG A 217 -0.19 -9.33 11.00
C ARG A 217 -0.67 -10.49 11.86
N GLU A 218 -0.74 -10.30 13.16
CA GLU A 218 -1.07 -11.36 14.10
C GLU A 218 -2.49 -11.90 13.87
N LEU A 219 -3.47 -11.01 13.80
CA LEU A 219 -4.86 -11.37 13.64
C LEU A 219 -5.15 -11.92 12.23
N PHE A 220 -4.58 -11.30 11.20
CA PHE A 220 -4.72 -11.81 9.84
C PHE A 220 -4.11 -13.19 9.67
N ASP A 221 -2.87 -13.40 10.14
CA ASP A 221 -2.16 -14.67 10.01
C ASP A 221 -2.90 -15.79 10.75
N PHE A 222 -3.49 -15.48 11.91
CA PHE A 222 -4.38 -16.40 12.62
C PHE A 222 -5.62 -16.77 11.79
N ALA A 223 -6.34 -15.77 11.27
CA ALA A 223 -7.57 -15.99 10.49
C ALA A 223 -7.29 -16.78 9.19
N PHE A 224 -6.22 -16.43 8.48
CA PHE A 224 -5.81 -17.12 7.25
C PHE A 224 -5.39 -18.58 7.52
N LYS A 225 -4.74 -18.82 8.64
CA LYS A 225 -4.40 -20.18 9.10
C LYS A 225 -5.65 -20.99 9.44
N GLN A 226 -6.65 -20.39 10.11
CA GLN A 226 -7.94 -21.01 10.37
C GLN A 226 -8.67 -21.38 9.08
N TYR A 227 -8.69 -20.49 8.07
CA TYR A 227 -9.23 -20.78 6.77
C TYR A 227 -8.53 -21.99 6.13
N SER A 228 -7.21 -21.97 6.07
CA SER A 228 -6.42 -23.03 5.44
C SER A 228 -6.65 -24.39 6.09
N GLN A 229 -6.66 -24.46 7.43
CA GLN A 229 -6.88 -25.68 8.17
C GLN A 229 -8.33 -26.21 8.09
N ARG A 230 -9.32 -25.31 8.17
CA ARG A 230 -10.75 -25.66 8.08
C ARG A 230 -11.10 -26.28 6.73
N TRP A 231 -10.48 -25.79 5.66
CA TRP A 231 -10.80 -26.16 4.28
C TRP A 231 -9.79 -27.13 3.65
N MET A 232 -8.84 -27.64 4.41
CA MET A 232 -7.89 -28.67 3.98
C MET A 232 -8.62 -29.91 3.42
N PHE A 233 -8.31 -30.32 2.18
CA PHE A 233 -8.96 -31.38 1.42
C PHE A 233 -10.47 -31.20 1.20
N LYS A 234 -10.92 -29.95 1.15
CA LYS A 234 -12.31 -29.56 0.85
C LYS A 234 -12.35 -28.56 -0.28
N HIS A 235 -13.56 -28.17 -0.70
CA HIS A 235 -13.81 -27.30 -1.85
C HIS A 235 -14.48 -25.98 -1.42
N PRO A 236 -13.74 -25.04 -0.87
CA PRO A 236 -14.31 -23.76 -0.45
C PRO A 236 -14.70 -22.89 -1.64
N THR A 237 -15.76 -22.12 -1.44
CA THR A 237 -16.19 -21.03 -2.31
C THR A 237 -15.63 -19.69 -1.82
N PRO A 238 -15.71 -18.58 -2.62
CA PRO A 238 -15.40 -17.25 -2.13
C PRO A 238 -16.12 -16.87 -0.83
N ALA A 239 -17.41 -17.21 -0.71
CA ALA A 239 -18.18 -16.94 0.49
C ALA A 239 -17.63 -17.66 1.73
N ASP A 240 -17.09 -18.87 1.56
CA ASP A 240 -16.45 -19.62 2.65
C ASP A 240 -15.15 -18.97 3.10
N PHE A 241 -14.38 -18.39 2.16
CA PHE A 241 -13.20 -17.62 2.47
C PHE A 241 -13.55 -16.34 3.27
N PHE A 242 -14.45 -15.52 2.75
CA PHE A 242 -14.83 -14.26 3.40
C PHE A 242 -15.39 -14.49 4.80
N ARG A 243 -16.36 -15.40 4.96
CA ARG A 243 -16.93 -15.76 6.27
C ARG A 243 -15.88 -16.28 7.23
N THR A 244 -14.96 -17.14 6.76
CA THR A 244 -13.94 -17.70 7.65
C THR A 244 -12.98 -16.62 8.14
N MET A 245 -12.61 -15.68 7.28
CA MET A 245 -11.75 -14.56 7.67
C MET A 245 -12.45 -13.65 8.70
N GLU A 246 -13.74 -13.36 8.52
CA GLU A 246 -14.53 -12.55 9.46
C GLU A 246 -14.79 -13.28 10.78
N ASP A 247 -15.21 -14.54 10.73
CA ASP A 247 -15.45 -15.37 11.93
C ASP A 247 -14.19 -15.48 12.79
N ALA A 248 -13.04 -15.70 12.16
CA ALA A 248 -11.78 -15.90 12.86
C ALA A 248 -11.17 -14.60 13.38
N SER A 249 -11.34 -13.49 12.67
CA SER A 249 -10.86 -12.18 13.09
C SER A 249 -11.81 -11.45 14.03
N GLY A 250 -13.09 -11.83 14.04
CA GLY A 250 -14.14 -11.11 14.76
C GLY A 250 -14.39 -9.70 14.22
N THR A 251 -14.04 -9.43 12.97
CA THR A 251 -14.10 -8.11 12.32
C THR A 251 -15.05 -8.16 11.14
N ASP A 252 -15.93 -7.16 11.04
CA ASP A 252 -16.77 -6.95 9.85
C ASP A 252 -15.90 -6.39 8.70
N LEU A 253 -15.77 -7.17 7.64
CA LEU A 253 -14.98 -6.84 6.45
C LEU A 253 -15.84 -6.71 5.18
N ASP A 254 -17.16 -6.69 5.30
CA ASP A 254 -18.09 -6.59 4.16
C ASP A 254 -17.76 -5.40 3.25
N TRP A 255 -17.44 -4.24 3.84
CA TRP A 255 -17.03 -3.04 3.11
C TRP A 255 -15.75 -3.26 2.28
N PHE A 256 -14.79 -4.01 2.84
CA PHE A 256 -13.51 -4.33 2.18
C PHE A 256 -13.70 -5.31 1.03
N TRP A 257 -14.42 -6.42 1.29
CA TRP A 257 -14.73 -7.42 0.25
C TRP A 257 -15.49 -6.80 -0.90
N ARG A 258 -16.56 -6.03 -0.59
CA ARG A 258 -17.36 -5.35 -1.61
C ARG A 258 -16.51 -4.44 -2.51
N GLY A 259 -15.65 -3.62 -1.95
CA GLY A 259 -14.81 -2.70 -2.70
C GLY A 259 -13.75 -3.43 -3.54
N TRP A 260 -12.91 -4.21 -2.89
CA TRP A 260 -11.76 -4.85 -3.54
C TRP A 260 -12.14 -5.96 -4.52
N PHE A 261 -13.12 -6.80 -4.20
CA PHE A 261 -13.42 -8.03 -4.95
C PHE A 261 -14.59 -7.87 -5.92
N PHE A 262 -15.58 -7.02 -5.63
CA PHE A 262 -16.81 -6.94 -6.44
C PHE A 262 -16.89 -5.69 -7.31
N THR A 263 -15.91 -4.77 -7.24
CA THR A 263 -15.87 -3.56 -8.07
C THR A 263 -14.54 -3.43 -8.82
N THR A 264 -14.51 -2.51 -9.79
CA THR A 264 -13.28 -2.04 -10.44
C THR A 264 -12.83 -0.69 -9.92
N ASP A 265 -13.39 -0.25 -8.78
CA ASP A 265 -12.97 0.98 -8.13
C ASP A 265 -11.51 0.90 -7.68
N HIS A 266 -10.91 2.05 -7.48
CA HIS A 266 -9.53 2.18 -7.04
C HIS A 266 -9.45 3.12 -5.82
N VAL A 267 -8.33 3.11 -5.15
CA VAL A 267 -8.06 4.05 -4.07
C VAL A 267 -7.54 5.36 -4.66
N ASP A 268 -8.22 6.45 -4.38
CA ASP A 268 -7.80 7.83 -4.63
C ASP A 268 -8.54 8.71 -3.63
N ILE A 269 -7.91 8.93 -2.47
CA ILE A 269 -8.43 9.78 -1.41
C ILE A 269 -7.62 11.07 -1.39
N ALA A 270 -8.28 12.21 -1.58
CA ALA A 270 -7.63 13.50 -1.66
C ALA A 270 -7.85 14.35 -0.39
N ILE A 271 -6.86 15.15 -0.03
CA ILE A 271 -7.00 16.27 0.89
C ILE A 271 -7.53 17.46 0.08
N ASP A 272 -8.83 17.77 0.22
CA ASP A 272 -9.47 18.89 -0.49
C ASP A 272 -9.10 20.26 0.11
N GLY A 273 -8.81 20.28 1.41
CA GLY A 273 -8.42 21.51 2.08
C GLY A 273 -8.28 21.37 3.59
N VAL A 274 -7.57 22.31 4.17
CA VAL A 274 -7.35 22.42 5.62
C VAL A 274 -7.77 23.81 6.07
N LYS A 275 -8.67 23.89 7.05
CA LYS A 275 -9.05 25.12 7.73
C LYS A 275 -8.47 25.12 9.13
N TYR A 276 -7.83 26.19 9.49
CA TYR A 276 -7.33 26.41 10.83
C TYR A 276 -8.32 27.26 11.64
N PHE A 277 -8.65 26.80 12.83
CA PHE A 277 -9.45 27.52 13.79
C PHE A 277 -8.64 27.75 15.07
N ARG A 278 -8.60 28.95 15.54
CA ARG A 278 -8.12 29.28 16.87
C ARG A 278 -9.30 29.68 17.76
N ILE A 279 -9.17 29.47 19.03
CA ILE A 279 -10.14 30.01 19.98
C ILE A 279 -10.06 31.52 19.98
N ASP A 280 -11.18 32.22 19.81
CA ASP A 280 -11.29 33.63 20.04
C ASP A 280 -11.13 33.87 21.54
N SER A 281 -9.98 34.44 21.93
CA SER A 281 -9.63 34.60 23.34
C SER A 281 -10.44 35.69 24.03
N LYS A 282 -11.10 36.58 23.27
CA LYS A 282 -11.70 37.80 23.76
C LYS A 282 -10.72 38.70 24.54
N ASN A 283 -9.46 38.30 24.64
CA ASN A 283 -8.41 39.09 25.29
C ASN A 283 -8.00 40.28 24.40
N PRO A 284 -8.30 41.51 24.79
CA PRO A 284 -8.01 42.68 23.95
C PRO A 284 -6.54 42.81 23.63
N SER A 285 -5.66 42.40 24.55
CA SER A 285 -4.20 42.44 24.35
C SER A 285 -3.71 41.43 23.30
N ILE A 286 -4.54 40.44 22.90
CA ILE A 286 -4.26 39.45 21.85
C ILE A 286 -5.05 39.81 20.59
N GLU A 287 -6.35 40.00 20.70
CA GLU A 287 -7.25 40.13 19.55
C GLU A 287 -7.10 41.45 18.80
N LYS A 288 -6.92 42.59 19.54
CA LYS A 288 -6.74 43.90 18.90
C LYS A 288 -5.46 44.01 18.05
N PRO A 289 -4.27 43.57 18.53
CA PRO A 289 -3.07 43.52 17.68
C PRO A 289 -3.19 42.61 16.46
N LEU A 290 -3.88 41.48 16.61
CA LEU A 290 -4.13 40.57 15.48
C LEU A 290 -5.03 41.19 14.42
N ALA A 291 -6.14 41.82 14.83
CA ALA A 291 -7.05 42.53 13.94
C ALA A 291 -6.34 43.73 13.25
N ALA A 292 -5.50 44.45 13.97
CA ALA A 292 -4.67 45.52 13.41
C ALA A 292 -3.73 45.00 12.30
N LYS A 293 -3.07 43.86 12.57
CA LYS A 293 -2.17 43.21 11.61
C LYS A 293 -2.91 42.77 10.35
N GLU A 294 -4.04 42.08 10.50
CA GLU A 294 -4.87 41.62 9.37
C GLU A 294 -5.37 42.77 8.51
N ARG A 295 -5.86 43.84 9.15
CA ARG A 295 -6.27 45.05 8.46
C ARG A 295 -5.11 45.72 7.70
N GLN A 296 -3.94 45.81 8.33
CA GLN A 296 -2.76 46.39 7.70
C GLN A 296 -2.27 45.56 6.52
N GLN A 297 -2.26 44.22 6.64
CA GLN A 297 -1.92 43.33 5.55
C GLN A 297 -2.86 43.50 4.34
N THR A 298 -4.18 43.62 4.60
CA THR A 298 -5.17 43.86 3.54
C THR A 298 -4.93 45.22 2.86
N LYS A 299 -4.66 46.29 3.63
CA LYS A 299 -4.33 47.61 3.09
C LYS A 299 -3.05 47.58 2.25
N ASP A 300 -2.01 46.88 2.72
CA ASP A 300 -0.72 46.80 2.04
C ASP A 300 -0.80 45.94 0.75
N ALA A 301 -1.65 44.91 0.72
CA ALA A 301 -1.88 44.09 -0.45
C ALA A 301 -2.65 44.81 -1.58
N PHE A 302 -3.48 45.82 -1.24
CA PHE A 302 -4.29 46.54 -2.22
C PHE A 302 -3.42 47.38 -3.14
N ILE A 303 -3.45 47.12 -4.44
CA ILE A 303 -2.57 47.74 -5.45
C ILE A 303 -2.69 49.27 -5.48
N GLY A 304 -3.88 49.81 -5.21
CA GLY A 304 -4.09 51.26 -5.12
C GLY A 304 -3.24 51.89 -4.02
N ASN A 305 -3.20 51.26 -2.84
CA ASN A 305 -2.39 51.74 -1.72
C ASN A 305 -0.89 51.66 -2.01
N GLN A 306 -0.44 50.58 -2.68
CA GLN A 306 0.96 50.47 -3.10
C GLN A 306 1.36 51.58 -4.09
N ARG A 307 0.50 51.85 -5.07
CA ARG A 307 0.72 52.93 -6.04
C ARG A 307 0.68 54.33 -5.37
N ASN A 308 -0.26 54.53 -4.46
CA ASN A 308 -0.39 55.80 -3.74
C ASN A 308 0.84 56.09 -2.87
N LYS A 309 1.43 55.09 -2.22
CA LYS A 309 2.70 55.24 -1.46
C LYS A 309 3.84 55.82 -2.35
N ILE A 310 3.82 55.51 -3.64
CA ILE A 310 4.82 55.97 -4.60
C ILE A 310 4.43 57.32 -5.18
N ALA A 311 3.18 57.49 -5.60
CA ALA A 311 2.71 58.63 -6.35
C ALA A 311 2.39 59.86 -5.46
N ILE A 312 1.86 59.63 -4.25
CA ILE A 312 1.45 60.71 -3.36
C ILE A 312 2.53 60.94 -2.31
N LYS A 313 3.38 61.94 -2.56
CA LYS A 313 4.51 62.28 -1.63
C LYS A 313 4.07 63.14 -0.45
N THR A 314 3.03 63.92 -0.62
CA THR A 314 2.56 64.87 0.39
C THR A 314 1.05 65.01 0.26
N THR A 315 0.32 64.76 1.32
CA THR A 315 -1.13 64.92 1.42
C THR A 315 -1.54 66.32 1.76
N TRP A 316 -2.82 66.65 1.70
CA TRP A 316 -3.31 67.95 2.15
C TRP A 316 -3.07 68.17 3.67
N ALA A 317 -3.34 67.13 4.45
CA ALA A 317 -3.16 67.13 5.89
C ALA A 317 -1.68 67.30 6.34
N ASP A 318 -0.72 66.92 5.43
CA ASP A 318 0.71 67.23 5.70
C ASP A 318 1.05 68.69 5.43
N LYS A 319 0.28 69.36 4.59
CA LYS A 319 0.46 70.76 4.24
C LYS A 319 -0.29 71.69 5.17
N ASP A 320 -1.41 71.30 5.68
CA ASP A 320 -2.31 72.01 6.53
C ASP A 320 -2.67 71.17 7.78
N PRO A 321 -1.86 71.29 8.85
CA PRO A 321 -2.07 70.56 10.11
C PRO A 321 -3.39 70.87 10.81
N ASP A 322 -4.01 72.00 10.54
CA ASP A 322 -5.25 72.44 11.20
C ASP A 322 -6.46 71.53 10.80
N VAL A 323 -6.33 70.76 9.76
CA VAL A 323 -7.36 69.76 9.36
C VAL A 323 -7.26 68.45 10.12
N LYS A 324 -6.26 68.33 10.98
CA LYS A 324 -6.11 67.11 11.81
C LYS A 324 -6.87 67.28 13.12
N ASP A 325 -7.54 66.15 13.51
CA ASP A 325 -8.30 66.13 14.76
C ASP A 325 -7.99 64.85 15.53
N PHE A 326 -8.80 64.56 16.56
CA PHE A 326 -8.72 63.31 17.35
C PHE A 326 -8.57 62.07 16.52
N TYR A 327 -9.30 61.96 15.39
CA TYR A 327 -9.29 60.74 14.56
C TYR A 327 -8.02 60.53 13.74
N ASN A 328 -7.16 61.50 13.62
CA ASN A 328 -5.85 61.36 13.00
C ASN A 328 -4.82 60.68 13.93
N GLU A 329 -5.07 60.74 15.24
CA GLU A 329 -4.22 60.17 16.28
C GLU A 329 -4.84 58.95 16.96
N TYR A 330 -6.17 58.81 16.86
CA TYR A 330 -6.90 57.71 17.47
C TYR A 330 -6.51 56.34 16.89
N ASN A 331 -6.12 55.44 17.78
CA ASN A 331 -5.84 54.06 17.44
C ASN A 331 -6.94 53.12 17.98
N GLU A 332 -7.85 52.72 17.13
CA GLU A 332 -8.95 51.80 17.48
C GLU A 332 -8.49 50.42 18.02
N PHE A 333 -7.22 50.05 17.77
CA PHE A 333 -6.61 48.82 18.25
C PHE A 333 -5.78 49.01 19.53
N ALA A 334 -5.74 50.19 20.09
CA ALA A 334 -5.15 50.38 21.40
C ALA A 334 -6.04 49.73 22.47
N VAL A 335 -5.41 49.09 23.45
CA VAL A 335 -6.12 48.52 24.60
C VAL A 335 -6.29 49.59 25.65
N ASP A 336 -7.52 49.77 26.16
CA ASP A 336 -7.81 50.68 27.22
C ASP A 336 -8.39 49.98 28.47
N ALA A 337 -8.63 50.74 29.54
CA ALA A 337 -9.12 50.19 30.80
C ALA A 337 -10.57 49.60 30.71
N ILE A 338 -11.34 50.05 29.72
CA ILE A 338 -12.69 49.52 29.49
C ILE A 338 -12.59 48.12 28.89
N ASP A 339 -11.73 47.95 27.89
CA ASP A 339 -11.42 46.65 27.28
C ASP A 339 -10.99 45.62 28.33
N GLU A 340 -10.10 46.00 29.23
CA GLU A 340 -9.59 45.15 30.31
C GLU A 340 -10.69 44.77 31.30
N ALA A 341 -11.57 45.67 31.64
CA ALA A 341 -12.69 45.42 32.54
C ALA A 341 -13.72 44.47 31.93
N GLU A 342 -14.07 44.69 30.67
CA GLU A 342 -14.98 43.80 29.90
C GLU A 342 -14.42 42.41 29.75
N PHE A 343 -13.13 42.27 29.47
CA PHE A 343 -12.45 41.01 29.39
C PHE A 343 -12.45 40.24 30.72
N LYS A 344 -12.20 40.96 31.83
CA LYS A 344 -12.29 40.37 33.17
C LYS A 344 -13.69 39.86 33.47
N GLN A 345 -14.73 40.65 33.15
CA GLN A 345 -16.12 40.24 33.32
C GLN A 345 -16.46 39.01 32.44
N TYR A 346 -15.94 38.95 31.23
CA TYR A 346 -16.08 37.77 30.35
C TYR A 346 -15.51 36.51 31.00
N LEU A 347 -14.27 36.56 31.53
CA LEU A 347 -13.64 35.45 32.21
C LEU A 347 -14.38 34.98 33.47
N ASP A 348 -14.90 35.95 34.25
CA ASP A 348 -15.67 35.66 35.47
C ASP A 348 -17.00 34.95 35.16
N ASN A 349 -17.57 35.19 33.97
CA ASN A 349 -18.82 34.58 33.51
C ASN A 349 -18.59 33.27 32.72
N LEU A 350 -17.33 32.87 32.44
CA LEU A 350 -17.01 31.67 31.72
C LEU A 350 -17.20 30.43 32.63
N GLY A 351 -18.08 29.52 32.27
CA GLY A 351 -18.26 28.27 33.02
C GLY A 351 -17.01 27.41 33.00
N ASP A 352 -16.86 26.52 33.99
CA ASP A 352 -15.68 25.66 34.18
C ASP A 352 -15.31 24.83 32.94
N GLU A 353 -16.29 24.31 32.22
CA GLU A 353 -16.08 23.54 31.01
C GLU A 353 -15.46 24.40 29.89
N LEU A 354 -16.01 25.58 29.63
CA LEU A 354 -15.48 26.49 28.61
C LEU A 354 -14.11 27.04 29.00
N LYS A 355 -13.90 27.31 30.29
CA LYS A 355 -12.62 27.73 30.83
C LYS A 355 -11.53 26.72 30.60
N TYR A 356 -11.83 25.41 30.74
CA TYR A 356 -10.89 24.37 30.42
C TYR A 356 -10.40 24.44 28.97
N TYR A 357 -11.29 24.59 27.99
CA TYR A 357 -10.91 24.71 26.57
C TYR A 357 -10.16 26.00 26.27
N TYR A 358 -10.57 27.07 26.92
CA TYR A 358 -9.93 28.37 26.85
C TYR A 358 -8.45 28.30 27.33
N ASP A 359 -8.23 27.74 28.50
CA ASP A 359 -6.91 27.63 29.12
C ASP A 359 -5.95 26.75 28.34
N LYS A 360 -6.47 25.70 27.65
CA LYS A 360 -5.66 24.79 26.80
C LYS A 360 -5.13 25.47 25.56
N ASN A 361 -5.78 26.51 25.05
CA ASN A 361 -5.39 27.25 23.84
C ASN A 361 -4.97 26.34 22.67
N ARG A 362 -5.74 25.25 22.45
CA ARG A 362 -5.47 24.27 21.40
C ARG A 362 -5.71 24.86 20.01
N LYS A 363 -4.99 24.30 19.04
CA LYS A 363 -5.12 24.62 17.62
C LYS A 363 -6.01 23.58 16.97
N TYR A 364 -7.05 24.01 16.27
CA TYR A 364 -8.04 23.14 15.65
C TYR A 364 -7.89 23.21 14.14
N TYR A 365 -7.87 22.04 13.51
CA TYR A 365 -7.74 21.91 12.07
C TYR A 365 -8.88 21.06 11.54
N GLU A 366 -9.76 21.63 10.71
CA GLU A 366 -10.75 20.87 9.93
C GLU A 366 -10.11 20.48 8.62
N ILE A 367 -10.00 19.18 8.39
CA ILE A 367 -9.49 18.63 7.14
C ILE A 367 -10.66 18.02 6.39
N SER A 368 -10.82 18.41 5.14
CA SER A 368 -11.83 17.87 4.24
C SER A 368 -11.19 16.88 3.27
N PHE A 369 -11.86 15.75 3.06
CA PHE A 369 -11.40 14.67 2.19
C PHE A 369 -12.45 14.35 1.15
N SER A 370 -12.00 13.96 -0.04
CA SER A 370 -12.82 13.35 -1.09
C SER A 370 -12.29 11.98 -1.48
N ASN A 371 -13.19 11.02 -1.65
CA ASN A 371 -12.91 9.72 -2.26
C ASN A 371 -13.21 9.81 -3.75
N LYS A 372 -12.18 10.00 -4.55
CA LYS A 372 -12.28 10.16 -6.01
C LYS A 372 -12.29 8.82 -6.73
N GLY A 373 -11.62 7.83 -6.17
CA GLY A 373 -11.47 6.50 -6.76
C GLY A 373 -12.65 5.56 -6.53
N GLY A 374 -13.50 5.85 -5.54
CA GLY A 374 -14.68 5.07 -5.18
C GLY A 374 -14.41 3.97 -4.14
N LEU A 375 -13.22 3.42 -4.08
CA LEU A 375 -12.87 2.37 -3.13
C LEU A 375 -12.64 2.96 -1.74
N VAL A 376 -13.39 2.45 -0.75
CA VAL A 376 -13.31 2.91 0.65
C VAL A 376 -12.07 2.32 1.32
N MET A 377 -11.29 3.17 2.00
CA MET A 377 -10.10 2.78 2.77
C MET A 377 -9.98 3.64 4.05
N PRO A 378 -9.24 3.19 5.06
CA PRO A 378 -8.85 4.03 6.19
C PRO A 378 -8.13 5.30 5.74
N ILE A 379 -8.26 6.37 6.50
CA ILE A 379 -7.49 7.60 6.29
C ILE A 379 -6.31 7.59 7.25
N ILE A 380 -5.10 7.53 6.71
CA ILE A 380 -3.86 7.51 7.48
C ILE A 380 -3.16 8.85 7.25
N LEU A 381 -3.02 9.63 8.33
CA LEU A 381 -2.48 10.98 8.25
C LEU A 381 -1.20 11.09 9.07
N LYS A 382 -0.16 11.64 8.47
CA LYS A 382 1.02 12.11 9.16
C LYS A 382 0.98 13.63 9.27
N PHE A 383 0.99 14.14 10.49
CA PHE A 383 1.10 15.53 10.81
C PHE A 383 2.56 15.86 11.12
N THR A 384 3.11 16.89 10.46
CA THR A 384 4.41 17.45 10.81
C THR A 384 4.16 18.83 11.43
N PHE A 385 4.71 19.06 12.62
CA PHE A 385 4.55 20.32 13.35
C PHE A 385 5.67 21.32 13.04
N GLU A 386 5.45 22.60 13.40
CA GLU A 386 6.44 23.66 13.18
C GLU A 386 7.78 23.42 13.92
N ASP A 387 7.77 22.66 15.02
CA ASP A 387 8.98 22.27 15.76
C ASP A 387 9.70 21.05 15.13
N GLY A 388 9.19 20.51 14.02
CA GLY A 388 9.75 19.37 13.33
C GLY A 388 9.35 18.01 13.91
N SER A 389 8.57 17.95 14.99
CA SER A 389 8.00 16.68 15.48
C SER A 389 6.89 16.18 14.58
N GLU A 390 6.63 14.85 14.61
CA GLU A 390 5.63 14.20 13.78
C GLU A 390 4.64 13.40 14.63
N GLU A 391 3.42 13.25 14.15
CA GLU A 391 2.37 12.39 14.71
C GLU A 391 1.62 11.71 13.59
N VAL A 392 1.34 10.39 13.72
CA VAL A 392 0.53 9.64 12.75
C VAL A 392 -0.79 9.25 13.38
N GLN A 393 -1.88 9.51 12.68
CA GLN A 393 -3.24 9.13 13.09
C GLN A 393 -3.89 8.21 12.07
N TYR A 394 -4.46 7.10 12.55
CA TYR A 394 -5.24 6.15 11.76
C TYR A 394 -6.72 6.39 12.03
N ILE A 395 -7.48 6.67 10.99
CA ILE A 395 -8.92 6.87 11.03
C ILE A 395 -9.56 5.68 10.31
N PRO A 396 -10.35 4.87 11.02
CA PRO A 396 -10.99 3.69 10.45
C PRO A 396 -11.86 4.01 9.23
N ALA A 397 -12.01 3.02 8.34
CA ALA A 397 -12.78 3.16 7.10
C ALA A 397 -14.26 3.48 7.33
N GLU A 398 -14.78 3.18 8.52
CA GLU A 398 -16.17 3.46 8.96
C GLU A 398 -16.51 4.96 8.92
N ILE A 399 -15.52 5.84 8.90
CA ILE A 399 -15.76 7.29 8.72
C ILE A 399 -16.53 7.57 7.42
N TRP A 400 -16.37 6.74 6.40
CA TRP A 400 -17.04 6.85 5.12
C TRP A 400 -18.53 6.43 5.16
N GLN A 401 -19.03 5.81 6.26
CA GLN A 401 -20.44 5.48 6.41
C GLN A 401 -21.32 6.73 6.42
N VAL A 402 -20.79 7.88 6.82
CA VAL A 402 -21.52 9.16 6.78
C VAL A 402 -21.74 9.61 5.33
N ASN A 403 -20.71 9.49 4.49
CA ASN A 403 -20.76 9.83 3.07
C ASN A 403 -19.56 9.19 2.37
N ASN A 404 -19.82 8.36 1.36
CA ASN A 404 -18.77 7.63 0.64
C ASN A 404 -17.88 8.54 -0.24
N TYR A 405 -18.28 9.77 -0.49
CA TYR A 405 -17.59 10.65 -1.44
C TYR A 405 -16.85 11.82 -0.76
N LYS A 406 -17.41 12.38 0.31
CA LYS A 406 -16.83 13.54 0.98
C LYS A 406 -17.09 13.50 2.47
N ILE A 407 -16.05 13.75 3.23
CA ILE A 407 -16.11 13.88 4.69
C ILE A 407 -15.21 15.02 5.15
N SER A 408 -15.44 15.49 6.37
CA SER A 408 -14.53 16.38 7.08
C SER A 408 -14.34 15.86 8.51
N LYS A 409 -13.14 16.06 9.04
CA LYS A 409 -12.81 15.73 10.43
C LYS A 409 -12.02 16.86 11.06
N VAL A 410 -12.34 17.17 12.31
CA VAL A 410 -11.61 18.14 13.12
C VAL A 410 -10.55 17.42 13.94
N PHE A 411 -9.35 17.94 13.88
CA PHE A 411 -8.19 17.54 14.68
C PHE A 411 -7.80 18.70 15.59
N PHE A 412 -7.22 18.39 16.74
CA PHE A 412 -6.74 19.42 17.65
C PHE A 412 -5.37 19.03 18.21
N PHE A 413 -4.49 20.03 18.30
CA PHE A 413 -3.12 19.86 18.76
C PHE A 413 -2.69 21.04 19.66
N ASP A 414 -1.75 20.78 20.54
CA ASP A 414 -1.10 21.83 21.32
C ASP A 414 -0.05 22.61 20.50
N LYS A 415 0.41 21.99 19.39
CA LYS A 415 1.41 22.52 18.45
C LYS A 415 0.77 22.98 17.15
N ALA A 416 1.44 23.88 16.45
CA ALA A 416 1.01 24.29 15.11
C ALA A 416 1.43 23.25 14.07
N VAL A 417 0.47 22.84 13.23
CA VAL A 417 0.70 21.92 12.10
C VAL A 417 1.34 22.70 10.96
N LYS A 418 2.47 22.20 10.48
CA LYS A 418 3.20 22.73 9.32
C LYS A 418 2.73 22.06 8.03
N SER A 419 2.56 20.74 8.05
CA SER A 419 2.10 19.97 6.88
C SER A 419 1.35 18.71 7.30
N VAL A 420 0.52 18.24 6.38
CA VAL A 420 -0.22 16.97 6.49
C VAL A 420 0.08 16.13 5.26
N GLU A 421 0.36 14.84 5.46
CA GLU A 421 0.57 13.86 4.41
C GLU A 421 -0.41 12.71 4.60
N LEU A 422 -1.17 12.37 3.55
CA LEU A 422 -2.08 11.23 3.50
C LEU A 422 -1.33 10.00 2.95
N ASP A 423 -1.57 8.84 3.55
CA ASP A 423 -0.94 7.55 3.22
C ASP A 423 0.60 7.63 3.17
N PRO A 424 1.26 8.08 4.24
CA PRO A 424 2.70 8.35 4.25
C PRO A 424 3.56 7.09 4.06
N TYR A 425 3.00 5.91 4.34
CA TYR A 425 3.71 4.64 4.28
C TYR A 425 3.29 3.75 3.11
N LEU A 426 2.49 4.26 2.17
CA LEU A 426 2.00 3.53 0.99
C LEU A 426 1.19 2.27 1.34
N GLU A 427 0.32 2.39 2.33
CA GLU A 427 -0.43 1.27 2.90
C GLU A 427 -1.75 0.98 2.17
N THR A 428 -2.28 1.94 1.39
CA THR A 428 -3.66 1.88 0.86
C THR A 428 -3.77 1.63 -0.64
N ALA A 429 -2.68 1.60 -1.38
CA ALA A 429 -2.64 1.56 -2.85
C ALA A 429 -3.25 2.80 -3.52
N ASP A 430 -3.08 3.98 -2.91
CA ASP A 430 -3.54 5.24 -3.50
C ASP A 430 -2.89 5.48 -4.87
N THR A 431 -3.73 5.76 -5.86
CA THR A 431 -3.32 5.86 -7.27
C THR A 431 -2.92 7.26 -7.70
N ASP A 432 -3.28 8.30 -6.93
CA ASP A 432 -2.89 9.70 -7.17
C ASP A 432 -2.35 10.38 -5.93
N ARG A 433 -1.07 10.22 -5.69
CA ARG A 433 -0.41 10.82 -4.55
C ARG A 433 -0.19 12.34 -4.64
N SER A 434 -0.44 12.95 -5.79
CA SER A 434 -0.29 14.40 -5.97
C SER A 434 -1.26 15.20 -5.11
N ASN A 435 -2.39 14.60 -4.74
CA ASN A 435 -3.45 15.19 -3.94
C ASN A 435 -3.40 14.82 -2.44
N ASN A 436 -2.33 14.13 -2.00
CA ASN A 436 -2.16 13.61 -0.65
C ASN A 436 -1.46 14.59 0.31
N TYR A 437 -1.19 15.82 -0.10
CA TYR A 437 -0.37 16.73 0.67
C TYR A 437 -1.05 18.05 0.96
N TYR A 438 -0.83 18.55 2.17
CA TYR A 438 -1.12 19.94 2.54
C TYR A 438 0.08 20.55 3.29
N PRO A 439 0.59 21.73 2.88
CA PRO A 439 0.34 22.37 1.59
C PRO A 439 0.68 21.50 0.40
N ALA A 440 0.04 21.75 -0.76
CA ALA A 440 0.32 21.00 -1.99
C ALA A 440 1.82 21.08 -2.34
N ILE A 441 2.38 19.94 -2.75
CA ILE A 441 3.79 19.84 -3.15
C ILE A 441 3.96 20.02 -4.66
N ILE A 442 5.15 20.45 -5.06
CA ILE A 442 5.54 20.49 -6.47
C ILE A 442 6.22 19.16 -6.79
N GLU A 443 5.62 18.36 -7.65
CA GLU A 443 6.23 17.14 -8.14
C GLU A 443 7.34 17.45 -9.15
N THR A 444 8.48 16.78 -8.97
CA THR A 444 9.60 16.88 -9.92
C THR A 444 9.53 15.75 -10.92
N SER A 445 9.22 16.04 -12.18
CA SER A 445 9.27 15.08 -13.27
C SER A 445 10.56 15.25 -14.10
N LYS A 446 11.05 14.14 -14.69
CA LYS A 446 12.17 14.17 -15.63
C LYS A 446 11.63 14.32 -17.06
N PHE A 447 12.10 15.34 -17.76
CA PHE A 447 11.89 15.48 -19.20
C PHE A 447 13.06 14.87 -19.94
N GLU A 448 12.84 13.78 -20.69
CA GLU A 448 13.89 13.17 -21.53
C GLU A 448 13.89 13.84 -22.91
N LEU A 449 15.00 14.50 -23.23
CA LEU A 449 15.22 15.14 -24.52
C LEU A 449 15.31 14.13 -25.67
N PHE A 450 15.81 12.91 -25.40
CA PHE A 450 15.94 11.84 -26.37
C PHE A 450 15.59 10.49 -25.74
N LYS A 451 14.66 9.76 -26.34
CA LYS A 451 14.39 8.36 -25.96
C LYS A 451 15.44 7.46 -26.60
N GLN A 452 16.40 6.96 -25.83
CA GLN A 452 17.25 5.86 -26.28
C GLN A 452 16.44 4.54 -26.21
N ARG A 453 16.33 3.84 -27.35
CA ARG A 453 15.87 2.46 -27.35
C ARG A 453 16.92 1.62 -26.61
N SER A 454 16.56 1.05 -25.47
CA SER A 454 17.35 -0.01 -24.84
C SER A 454 17.23 -1.26 -25.71
N GLY A 455 18.18 -1.46 -26.61
CA GLY A 455 18.38 -2.76 -27.27
C GLY A 455 18.80 -3.79 -26.22
N GLY A 456 18.39 -5.07 -26.38
CA GLY A 456 18.80 -6.18 -25.50
C GLY A 456 20.32 -6.18 -25.31
N GLY A 457 20.74 -5.69 -24.15
CA GLY A 457 22.13 -5.47 -23.84
C GLY A 457 22.65 -6.57 -22.92
N GLU A 458 23.98 -6.61 -22.88
CA GLU A 458 24.80 -7.36 -21.96
C GLU A 458 24.25 -7.30 -20.51
N ASN A 459 24.12 -8.45 -19.82
CA ASN A 459 23.71 -8.47 -18.42
C ASN A 459 24.84 -7.92 -17.50
N PRO A 460 24.51 -7.52 -16.24
CA PRO A 460 25.50 -6.92 -15.33
C PRO A 460 26.74 -7.79 -15.09
N MET A 461 26.64 -9.11 -15.03
CA MET A 461 27.78 -10.02 -14.85
C MET A 461 28.69 -10.02 -16.10
N GLN A 462 28.11 -9.99 -17.30
CA GLN A 462 28.85 -9.87 -18.55
C GLN A 462 29.56 -8.51 -18.66
N ARG A 463 28.87 -7.44 -18.28
CA ARG A 463 29.42 -6.08 -18.23
C ARG A 463 30.61 -6.00 -17.27
N GLN A 464 30.51 -6.61 -16.10
CA GLN A 464 31.63 -6.66 -15.15
C GLN A 464 32.82 -7.42 -15.71
N LYS A 465 32.62 -8.62 -16.27
CA LYS A 465 33.69 -9.40 -16.93
C LYS A 465 34.40 -8.60 -18.03
N ARG A 466 33.65 -7.81 -18.81
CA ARG A 466 34.21 -6.94 -19.84
C ARG A 466 35.03 -5.80 -19.24
N ALA A 467 34.53 -5.15 -18.20
CA ALA A 467 35.24 -4.06 -17.51
C ALA A 467 36.56 -4.53 -16.88
N GLU A 468 36.60 -5.75 -16.35
CA GLU A 468 37.81 -6.38 -15.79
C GLU A 468 38.86 -6.66 -16.87
N LYS A 469 38.43 -7.01 -18.10
CA LYS A 469 39.34 -7.21 -19.25
C LYS A 469 39.90 -5.91 -19.85
N MET A 470 39.27 -4.76 -19.52
CA MET A 470 39.73 -3.43 -20.00
C MET A 470 40.70 -2.74 -19.03
N LYS A 471 40.92 -3.31 -17.85
CA LYS A 471 41.96 -2.93 -16.88
C LYS A 471 43.24 -3.69 -17.14
#